data_2dbe6b357d710a4bc00a34d7c717769e
#
_entry.id   2dbe6b357d710a4bc00a34d7c717769e
#
_cell.length_a   1.000
_cell.length_b   1.000
_cell.length_c   1.000
_cell.angle_alpha   90.00
_cell.angle_beta   90.00
_cell.angle_gamma   90.00
#
_symmetry.space_group_name_H-M   'P 1'
#
loop_
_entity.id
_entity.type
_entity.pdbx_description
1 polymer ?
#
loop_
_entity_poly.entity_id
_entity_poly.type
_entity_poly.pdbx_seq_one_letter_code
_entity_poly.pdbx_strand_id
1 'polypeptide(L)'
;MSGTTTAPTPVSTTINTGTLTVQIASDSPISTVPDGTTNVLLSKWKVKAAGEDVQVDTLDIACGSSDSTNILKNVKLYFGGSQVGTTMTSLTCNAATPAGTDFSFGNTFIAPAGVEKLLEFRADLTDSTVASTETLSAQLTAGSSNAKGRVSLTAISTSAVSGNTLTVSSGALTVTKNLSLANYSASTPLGVGGTTGVRIGSMVITGGAEPSDVTSIVLKDDVATSSDTVTLADYFVNMKLMKGSTQL
;
A
#
# COMPACT_ATOMS: atom_id res chain seq x y z
N MET A 1 -73.48 33.28 -14.25
CA MET A 1 -72.64 32.09 -14.36
C MET A 1 -71.61 32.13 -13.26
N SER A 2 -71.79 31.33 -12.22
CA SER A 2 -70.83 31.22 -11.09
C SER A 2 -69.80 30.17 -11.45
N GLY A 3 -68.57 30.63 -11.71
CA GLY A 3 -67.44 29.73 -11.98
C GLY A 3 -66.88 29.20 -10.66
N THR A 4 -67.06 27.92 -10.42
CA THR A 4 -66.40 27.19 -9.31
C THR A 4 -64.94 26.99 -9.66
N THR A 5 -64.04 27.77 -9.04
CA THR A 5 -62.61 27.52 -9.07
C THR A 5 -62.29 26.35 -8.15
N THR A 6 -62.04 25.18 -8.73
CA THR A 6 -61.50 24.02 -7.99
C THR A 6 -60.07 24.34 -7.57
N ALA A 7 -59.82 24.37 -6.27
CA ALA A 7 -58.45 24.52 -5.73
C ALA A 7 -57.61 23.30 -6.18
N PRO A 8 -56.36 23.50 -6.57
CA PRO A 8 -55.48 22.39 -6.93
C PRO A 8 -55.28 21.47 -5.72
N THR A 9 -55.45 20.16 -5.94
CA THR A 9 -55.21 19.14 -4.93
C THR A 9 -53.70 19.15 -4.61
N PRO A 10 -53.29 19.27 -3.34
CA PRO A 10 -51.88 19.20 -2.98
C PRO A 10 -51.32 17.83 -3.34
N VAL A 11 -50.29 17.81 -4.19
CA VAL A 11 -49.50 16.59 -4.47
C VAL A 11 -48.62 16.35 -3.29
N SER A 12 -48.91 15.32 -2.49
CA SER A 12 -48.04 14.86 -1.43
C SER A 12 -46.84 14.17 -2.06
N THR A 13 -45.68 14.80 -2.02
CA THR A 13 -44.39 14.14 -2.35
C THR A 13 -43.86 13.49 -1.11
N THR A 14 -43.84 12.16 -1.09
CA THR A 14 -43.12 11.42 -0.02
C THR A 14 -41.65 11.54 -0.27
N ILE A 15 -40.93 12.19 0.66
CA ILE A 15 -39.47 12.24 0.66
C ILE A 15 -38.99 10.91 1.27
N ASN A 16 -38.35 10.09 0.46
CA ASN A 16 -37.70 8.88 0.96
C ASN A 16 -36.43 9.29 1.73
N THR A 17 -36.27 8.78 2.93
CA THR A 17 -35.03 8.97 3.71
C THR A 17 -33.86 8.30 3.01
N GLY A 18 -32.73 9.00 2.97
CA GLY A 18 -31.49 8.47 2.42
C GLY A 18 -30.94 7.29 3.22
N THR A 19 -30.28 6.38 2.54
CA THR A 19 -29.46 5.33 3.16
C THR A 19 -28.06 5.37 2.56
N LEU A 20 -27.05 4.95 3.36
CA LEU A 20 -25.66 4.85 2.92
C LEU A 20 -25.16 3.43 3.15
N THR A 21 -24.68 2.79 2.09
CA THR A 21 -24.07 1.46 2.16
C THR A 21 -22.59 1.59 1.86
N VAL A 22 -21.75 0.99 2.72
CA VAL A 22 -20.31 0.90 2.53
C VAL A 22 -19.90 -0.57 2.54
N GLN A 23 -19.07 -0.99 1.61
CA GLN A 23 -18.56 -2.35 1.47
C GLN A 23 -17.12 -2.32 1.01
N ILE A 24 -16.33 -3.34 1.33
CA ILE A 24 -14.99 -3.48 0.77
C ILE A 24 -15.06 -3.66 -0.75
N ALA A 25 -14.22 -2.96 -1.49
CA ALA A 25 -14.13 -3.13 -2.93
C ALA A 25 -13.40 -4.43 -3.28
N SER A 26 -13.84 -5.12 -4.33
CA SER A 26 -13.20 -6.38 -4.77
C SER A 26 -11.76 -6.20 -5.25
N ASP A 27 -11.40 -4.99 -5.63
CA ASP A 27 -10.06 -4.57 -6.04
C ASP A 27 -9.30 -3.79 -4.96
N SER A 28 -9.78 -3.86 -3.69
CA SER A 28 -9.02 -3.35 -2.55
C SER A 28 -7.72 -4.15 -2.41
N PRO A 29 -6.57 -3.48 -2.19
CA PRO A 29 -5.27 -4.14 -2.22
C PRO A 29 -5.16 -5.25 -1.16
N ILE A 30 -4.46 -6.34 -1.54
CA ILE A 30 -4.14 -7.51 -0.69
C ILE A 30 -2.67 -7.89 -0.79
N SER A 31 -1.87 -7.07 -1.48
CA SER A 31 -0.48 -7.38 -1.81
C SER A 31 0.51 -6.85 -0.79
N THR A 32 1.76 -7.30 -0.94
CA THR A 32 2.89 -6.72 -0.21
C THR A 32 3.18 -5.31 -0.72
N VAL A 33 3.42 -4.39 0.20
CA VAL A 33 3.77 -2.99 -0.05
C VAL A 33 5.18 -2.73 0.44
N PRO A 34 6.06 -2.13 -0.37
CA PRO A 34 7.39 -1.76 0.08
C PRO A 34 7.34 -0.67 1.16
N ASP A 35 8.18 -0.79 2.18
CA ASP A 35 8.43 0.28 3.14
C ASP A 35 9.03 1.51 2.43
N GLY A 36 8.87 2.69 3.01
CA GLY A 36 9.35 3.94 2.43
C GLY A 36 8.53 4.45 1.23
N THR A 37 7.54 3.70 0.77
CA THR A 37 6.70 4.11 -0.37
C THR A 37 5.73 5.23 0.01
N THR A 38 5.56 6.20 -0.89
CA THR A 38 4.65 7.33 -0.69
C THR A 38 3.34 7.14 -1.44
N ASN A 39 2.27 7.73 -0.92
CA ASN A 39 0.91 7.73 -1.52
C ASN A 39 0.36 6.32 -1.81
N VAL A 40 0.65 5.37 -0.92
CA VAL A 40 0.21 3.98 -1.05
C VAL A 40 -1.29 3.88 -0.85
N LEU A 41 -1.96 3.13 -1.71
CA LEU A 41 -3.34 2.72 -1.50
C LEU A 41 -3.39 1.60 -0.46
N LEU A 42 -3.94 1.88 0.71
CA LEU A 42 -4.01 0.93 1.82
C LEU A 42 -5.36 0.19 1.87
N SER A 43 -6.44 0.86 1.47
CA SER A 43 -7.75 0.24 1.39
C SER A 43 -8.66 0.96 0.41
N LYS A 44 -9.63 0.24 -0.11
CA LYS A 44 -10.63 0.75 -1.04
C LYS A 44 -12.00 0.20 -0.67
N TRP A 45 -12.98 1.10 -0.54
CA TRP A 45 -14.36 0.76 -0.26
C TRP A 45 -15.30 1.29 -1.34
N LYS A 46 -16.38 0.59 -1.56
CA LYS A 46 -17.51 1.01 -2.37
C LYS A 46 -18.52 1.72 -1.49
N VAL A 47 -18.92 2.92 -1.88
CA VAL A 47 -19.91 3.73 -1.17
C VAL A 47 -21.07 4.00 -2.12
N LYS A 48 -22.28 3.72 -1.66
CA LYS A 48 -23.52 3.93 -2.43
C LYS A 48 -24.59 4.52 -1.54
N ALA A 49 -25.16 5.64 -1.97
CA ALA A 49 -26.37 6.19 -1.38
C ALA A 49 -27.61 5.71 -2.15
N ALA A 50 -28.74 5.62 -1.47
CA ALA A 50 -30.05 5.33 -2.07
C ALA A 50 -31.11 6.23 -1.44
N GLY A 51 -32.20 6.48 -2.19
CA GLY A 51 -33.28 7.37 -1.79
C GLY A 51 -33.01 8.84 -2.11
N GLU A 52 -31.90 9.38 -1.64
CA GLU A 52 -31.44 10.74 -1.89
C GLU A 52 -29.92 10.82 -1.82
N ASP A 53 -29.34 11.93 -2.24
CA ASP A 53 -27.92 12.22 -2.04
C ASP A 53 -27.61 12.28 -0.53
N VAL A 54 -26.50 11.69 -0.13
CA VAL A 54 -26.07 11.66 1.27
C VAL A 54 -24.76 12.44 1.43
N GLN A 55 -24.78 13.40 2.34
CA GLN A 55 -23.60 14.10 2.78
C GLN A 55 -23.00 13.33 3.97
N VAL A 56 -21.73 12.96 3.86
CA VAL A 56 -20.96 12.37 4.96
C VAL A 56 -20.22 13.51 5.65
N ASP A 57 -20.48 13.72 6.91
CA ASP A 57 -19.88 14.79 7.70
C ASP A 57 -18.53 14.33 8.31
N THR A 58 -18.49 13.11 8.83
CA THR A 58 -17.28 12.50 9.40
C THR A 58 -17.18 11.01 9.08
N LEU A 59 -15.96 10.48 9.01
CA LEU A 59 -15.66 9.05 9.06
C LEU A 59 -14.54 8.83 10.06
N ASP A 60 -14.66 7.77 10.82
CA ASP A 60 -13.64 7.33 11.74
C ASP A 60 -12.92 6.12 11.13
N ILE A 61 -11.59 6.23 10.98
CA ILE A 61 -10.73 5.18 10.42
C ILE A 61 -9.76 4.72 11.48
N ALA A 62 -9.80 3.43 11.75
CA ALA A 62 -8.85 2.73 12.58
C ALA A 62 -7.78 2.08 11.70
N CYS A 63 -6.53 2.10 12.15
CA CYS A 63 -5.42 1.41 11.52
C CYS A 63 -4.86 0.37 12.48
N GLY A 64 -4.90 -0.92 12.07
CA GLY A 64 -4.28 -2.03 12.77
C GLY A 64 -2.89 -2.33 12.20
N SER A 65 -1.99 -2.76 13.09
CA SER A 65 -0.64 -3.22 12.73
C SER A 65 -0.29 -4.47 13.52
N SER A 66 0.55 -5.35 12.99
CA SER A 66 1.08 -6.49 13.74
C SER A 66 2.16 -6.09 14.73
N ASP A 67 2.78 -4.94 14.56
CA ASP A 67 3.73 -4.37 15.52
C ASP A 67 3.03 -3.36 16.45
N SER A 68 3.68 -3.05 17.55
CA SER A 68 3.10 -2.22 18.60
C SER A 68 2.87 -0.77 18.23
N THR A 69 3.59 -0.24 17.24
CA THR A 69 3.46 1.18 16.85
C THR A 69 3.98 1.45 15.45
N ASN A 70 3.08 1.62 14.50
CA ASN A 70 3.38 2.15 13.17
C ASN A 70 2.78 3.52 12.97
N ILE A 71 3.44 4.36 12.24
CA ILE A 71 2.96 5.70 11.94
C ILE A 71 2.88 5.88 10.43
N LEU A 72 1.65 5.98 9.94
CA LEU A 72 1.37 6.44 8.59
C LEU A 72 1.51 7.95 8.52
N LYS A 73 2.08 8.47 7.44
CA LYS A 73 2.23 9.90 7.20
C LYS A 73 1.36 10.36 6.03
N ASN A 74 1.06 11.65 5.98
CA ASN A 74 0.34 12.28 4.87
C ASN A 74 -0.92 11.52 4.46
N VAL A 75 -1.73 11.13 5.45
CA VAL A 75 -2.92 10.31 5.26
C VAL A 75 -4.00 11.09 4.54
N LYS A 76 -4.58 10.50 3.49
CA LYS A 76 -5.56 11.12 2.61
C LYS A 76 -6.70 10.18 2.30
N LEU A 77 -7.88 10.76 2.13
CA LEU A 77 -9.06 10.07 1.63
C LEU A 77 -9.45 10.64 0.26
N TYR A 78 -9.75 9.78 -0.68
CA TYR A 78 -10.25 10.14 -2.01
C TYR A 78 -11.61 9.51 -2.22
N PHE A 79 -12.57 10.30 -2.67
CA PHE A 79 -13.89 9.82 -3.04
C PHE A 79 -14.21 10.13 -4.50
N GLY A 80 -14.46 9.08 -5.28
CA GLY A 80 -14.67 9.23 -6.72
C GLY A 80 -13.48 9.86 -7.45
N GLY A 81 -12.26 9.64 -6.98
CA GLY A 81 -11.02 10.16 -7.56
C GLY A 81 -10.60 11.55 -7.08
N SER A 82 -11.41 12.23 -6.25
CA SER A 82 -11.08 13.53 -5.68
C SER A 82 -10.79 13.42 -4.19
N GLN A 83 -9.79 14.14 -3.69
CA GLN A 83 -9.52 14.17 -2.26
C GLN A 83 -10.69 14.80 -1.51
N VAL A 84 -11.13 14.16 -0.43
CA VAL A 84 -12.15 14.65 0.50
C VAL A 84 -11.52 14.90 1.87
N GLY A 85 -11.94 15.99 2.52
CA GLY A 85 -11.33 16.41 3.77
C GLY A 85 -9.89 16.92 3.62
N THR A 86 -9.22 17.12 4.74
CA THR A 86 -7.84 17.58 4.82
C THR A 86 -6.87 16.41 4.92
N THR A 87 -5.64 16.61 4.45
CA THR A 87 -4.56 15.65 4.68
C THR A 87 -4.23 15.61 6.17
N MET A 88 -4.24 14.42 6.76
CA MET A 88 -3.78 14.21 8.14
C MET A 88 -2.28 13.98 8.15
N THR A 89 -1.55 14.69 9.00
CA THR A 89 -0.08 14.62 9.05
C THR A 89 0.42 13.24 9.44
N SER A 90 -0.26 12.58 10.39
CA SER A 90 0.11 11.26 10.87
C SER A 90 -1.09 10.50 11.45
N LEU A 91 -1.08 9.18 11.30
CA LEU A 91 -2.03 8.25 11.88
C LEU A 91 -1.26 7.09 12.49
N THR A 92 -1.50 6.81 13.77
CA THR A 92 -0.86 5.69 14.46
C THR A 92 -1.65 4.41 14.25
N CYS A 93 -0.97 3.35 13.82
CA CYS A 93 -1.51 2.01 13.71
C CYS A 93 -1.06 1.18 14.92
N ASN A 94 -1.97 0.48 15.58
CA ASN A 94 -1.70 -0.27 16.81
C ASN A 94 -2.04 -1.76 16.66
N ALA A 95 -1.30 -2.62 17.37
CA ALA A 95 -1.56 -4.06 17.42
C ALA A 95 -2.84 -4.42 18.20
N ALA A 96 -3.18 -3.66 19.24
CA ALA A 96 -4.37 -3.88 20.05
C ALA A 96 -5.43 -2.85 19.70
N THR A 97 -6.66 -3.31 19.42
CA THR A 97 -7.86 -2.51 19.15
C THR A 97 -7.56 -1.07 18.69
N PRO A 98 -7.32 -0.87 17.41
CA PRO A 98 -6.92 0.45 16.91
C PRO A 98 -8.02 1.46 17.26
N ALA A 99 -7.66 2.48 18.01
CA ALA A 99 -8.53 3.63 18.21
C ALA A 99 -8.75 4.29 16.85
N GLY A 100 -10.00 4.51 16.49
CA GLY A 100 -10.31 5.23 15.28
C GLY A 100 -9.87 6.68 15.35
N THR A 101 -9.66 7.28 14.22
CA THR A 101 -9.34 8.69 14.05
C THR A 101 -10.34 9.34 13.12
N ASP A 102 -10.92 10.44 13.57
CA ASP A 102 -11.96 11.17 12.85
C ASP A 102 -11.40 11.97 11.67
N PHE A 103 -11.98 11.75 10.52
CA PHE A 103 -11.83 12.57 9.32
C PHE A 103 -13.09 13.40 9.10
N SER A 104 -12.95 14.72 9.04
CA SER A 104 -14.06 15.64 8.80
C SER A 104 -14.04 16.14 7.36
N PHE A 105 -15.21 16.22 6.73
CA PHE A 105 -15.32 16.50 5.30
C PHE A 105 -16.05 17.80 4.96
N GLY A 106 -16.79 18.37 5.89
CA GLY A 106 -17.67 19.50 5.58
C GLY A 106 -18.64 19.13 4.44
N ASN A 107 -18.54 19.84 3.31
CA ASN A 107 -19.39 19.61 2.14
C ASN A 107 -18.67 18.86 0.99
N THR A 108 -17.47 18.34 1.22
CA THR A 108 -16.66 17.75 0.13
C THR A 108 -17.00 16.29 -0.13
N PHE A 109 -17.63 15.59 0.82
CA PHE A 109 -18.00 14.20 0.66
C PHE A 109 -19.52 14.05 0.47
N ILE A 110 -19.97 14.01 -0.77
CA ILE A 110 -21.35 13.80 -1.14
C ILE A 110 -21.46 12.52 -1.97
N ALA A 111 -22.17 11.52 -1.43
CA ALA A 111 -22.50 10.28 -2.12
C ALA A 111 -23.81 10.49 -2.92
N PRO A 112 -23.76 10.50 -4.25
CA PRO A 112 -24.97 10.69 -5.07
C PRO A 112 -25.86 9.47 -5.02
N ALA A 113 -27.18 9.70 -5.02
CA ALA A 113 -28.18 8.63 -4.98
C ALA A 113 -28.07 7.71 -6.20
N GLY A 114 -28.10 6.41 -5.96
CA GLY A 114 -28.09 5.38 -7.00
C GLY A 114 -26.72 5.13 -7.66
N VAL A 115 -25.71 5.96 -7.37
CA VAL A 115 -24.38 5.85 -7.97
C VAL A 115 -23.38 5.27 -6.95
N GLU A 116 -22.71 4.18 -7.33
CA GLU A 116 -21.60 3.62 -6.56
C GLU A 116 -20.31 4.39 -6.88
N LYS A 117 -19.61 4.85 -5.85
CA LYS A 117 -18.29 5.47 -5.97
C LYS A 117 -17.30 4.82 -5.02
N LEU A 118 -16.02 4.93 -5.37
CA LEU A 118 -14.93 4.39 -4.57
C LEU A 118 -14.45 5.43 -3.55
N LEU A 119 -14.24 4.97 -2.32
CA LEU A 119 -13.52 5.66 -1.26
C LEU A 119 -12.17 4.98 -1.11
N GLU A 120 -11.10 5.72 -1.30
CA GLU A 120 -9.71 5.23 -1.20
C GLU A 120 -9.02 5.84 0.01
N PHE A 121 -8.36 5.01 0.77
CA PHE A 121 -7.50 5.40 1.89
C PHE A 121 -6.05 5.25 1.48
N ARG A 122 -5.32 6.36 1.50
CA ARG A 122 -3.93 6.44 1.05
C ARG A 122 -3.06 7.11 2.10
N ALA A 123 -1.81 6.65 2.20
CA ALA A 123 -0.82 7.22 3.10
C ALA A 123 0.60 6.97 2.60
N ASP A 124 1.56 7.62 3.24
CA ASP A 124 2.98 7.34 3.09
C ASP A 124 3.41 6.35 4.19
N LEU A 125 4.13 5.31 3.79
CA LEU A 125 4.78 4.34 4.67
C LEU A 125 6.21 4.83 4.92
N THR A 126 6.46 5.46 6.05
CA THR A 126 7.76 6.09 6.33
C THR A 126 8.42 5.57 7.59
N ASP A 127 7.93 4.48 8.14
CA ASP A 127 8.54 3.92 9.35
C ASP A 127 9.79 3.11 9.00
N SER A 128 10.93 3.61 9.42
CA SER A 128 12.24 2.95 9.25
C SER A 128 12.45 1.75 10.17
N THR A 129 11.50 1.45 11.05
CA THR A 129 11.59 0.36 12.04
C THR A 129 10.78 -0.87 11.64
N VAL A 130 10.16 -0.86 10.46
CA VAL A 130 9.34 -1.98 9.99
C VAL A 130 10.18 -3.25 9.90
N ALA A 131 9.89 -4.20 10.79
CA ALA A 131 10.45 -5.53 10.66
C ALA A 131 9.87 -6.20 9.38
N SER A 132 10.72 -6.89 8.65
CA SER A 132 10.29 -7.69 7.50
C SER A 132 9.13 -8.60 7.91
N THR A 133 7.97 -8.48 7.22
CA THR A 133 6.72 -9.23 7.44
C THR A 133 5.67 -8.56 8.33
N GLU A 134 5.80 -7.28 8.58
CA GLU A 134 4.75 -6.56 9.29
C GLU A 134 3.46 -6.46 8.47
N THR A 135 2.32 -6.49 9.17
CA THR A 135 1.03 -6.35 8.50
C THR A 135 0.32 -5.06 8.91
N LEU A 136 -0.35 -4.44 7.96
CA LEU A 136 -1.21 -3.28 8.14
C LEU A 136 -2.63 -3.59 7.69
N SER A 137 -3.62 -3.09 8.40
CA SER A 137 -5.01 -3.14 7.99
C SER A 137 -5.71 -1.83 8.31
N ALA A 138 -6.60 -1.39 7.43
CA ALA A 138 -7.44 -0.23 7.67
C ALA A 138 -8.88 -0.67 7.86
N GLN A 139 -9.61 -0.02 8.77
CA GLN A 139 -11.01 -0.28 9.04
C GLN A 139 -11.78 1.04 9.14
N LEU A 140 -12.88 1.15 8.42
CA LEU A 140 -13.90 2.14 8.74
C LEU A 140 -14.64 1.66 9.99
N THR A 141 -14.66 2.47 11.04
CA THR A 141 -15.44 2.14 12.24
C THR A 141 -16.90 2.55 12.07
N ALA A 142 -17.76 2.02 12.91
CA ALA A 142 -19.16 2.43 12.90
C ALA A 142 -19.29 3.88 13.39
N GLY A 143 -19.99 4.70 12.62
CA GLY A 143 -20.30 6.09 12.98
C GLY A 143 -21.77 6.27 13.33
N SER A 144 -22.07 7.01 14.40
CA SER A 144 -23.44 7.37 14.78
C SER A 144 -23.76 8.76 14.27
N SER A 145 -24.82 8.88 13.46
CA SER A 145 -25.27 10.17 12.92
C SER A 145 -24.17 10.98 12.23
N ASN A 146 -23.23 10.29 11.61
CA ASN A 146 -22.04 10.87 10.97
C ASN A 146 -22.25 11.23 9.50
N ALA A 147 -23.46 11.02 9.00
CA ALA A 147 -23.93 11.43 7.68
C ALA A 147 -25.38 11.90 7.74
N LYS A 148 -25.86 12.56 6.69
CA LYS A 148 -27.25 13.04 6.60
C LYS A 148 -27.74 13.05 5.15
N GLY A 149 -29.02 12.82 4.97
CA GLY A 149 -29.69 13.08 3.71
C GLY A 149 -29.64 14.56 3.33
N ARG A 150 -29.45 14.88 2.07
CA ARG A 150 -29.35 16.28 1.64
C ARG A 150 -30.71 16.99 1.50
N VAL A 151 -31.77 16.24 1.36
CA VAL A 151 -33.14 16.74 1.22
C VAL A 151 -33.92 16.54 2.51
N SER A 152 -33.90 15.31 3.05
CA SER A 152 -34.62 14.98 4.28
C SER A 152 -33.97 15.55 5.54
N LEU A 153 -32.68 15.86 5.50
CA LEU A 153 -31.82 16.22 6.64
C LEU A 153 -31.81 15.16 7.75
N THR A 154 -32.29 13.95 7.44
CA THR A 154 -32.31 12.84 8.38
C THR A 154 -30.89 12.32 8.63
N ALA A 155 -30.54 12.15 9.89
CA ALA A 155 -29.25 11.60 10.29
C ALA A 155 -29.13 10.14 9.86
N ILE A 156 -27.95 9.77 9.36
CA ILE A 156 -27.60 8.45 8.88
C ILE A 156 -26.35 8.00 9.62
N SER A 157 -26.32 6.75 10.05
CA SER A 157 -25.18 6.11 10.69
C SER A 157 -24.46 5.21 9.71
N THR A 158 -23.14 5.18 9.73
CA THR A 158 -22.34 4.26 8.92
C THR A 158 -22.01 2.98 9.69
N SER A 159 -21.98 1.85 8.99
CA SER A 159 -21.54 0.58 9.56
C SER A 159 -20.02 0.44 9.49
N ALA A 160 -19.44 -0.33 10.40
CA ALA A 160 -18.03 -0.68 10.33
C ALA A 160 -17.77 -1.60 9.14
N VAL A 161 -16.66 -1.36 8.45
CA VAL A 161 -16.21 -2.16 7.30
C VAL A 161 -14.70 -2.31 7.35
N SER A 162 -14.23 -3.54 7.56
CA SER A 162 -12.80 -3.83 7.55
C SER A 162 -12.24 -3.79 6.12
N GLY A 163 -11.04 -3.25 6.00
CA GLY A 163 -10.22 -3.42 4.81
C GLY A 163 -9.46 -4.76 4.82
N ASN A 164 -8.69 -5.00 3.78
CA ASN A 164 -7.81 -6.15 3.70
C ASN A 164 -6.54 -5.91 4.54
N THR A 165 -5.86 -7.00 4.88
CA THR A 165 -4.54 -6.95 5.50
C THR A 165 -3.48 -6.89 4.40
N LEU A 166 -2.57 -5.95 4.51
CA LEU A 166 -1.40 -5.79 3.64
C LEU A 166 -0.16 -6.24 4.40
N THR A 167 0.81 -6.80 3.71
CA THR A 167 2.14 -7.07 4.28
C THR A 167 3.07 -5.95 3.90
N VAL A 168 3.73 -5.33 4.87
CA VAL A 168 4.80 -4.37 4.62
C VAL A 168 6.12 -5.12 4.59
N SER A 169 6.96 -4.83 3.62
CA SER A 169 8.25 -5.51 3.46
C SER A 169 9.34 -4.47 3.19
N SER A 170 10.38 -4.50 3.97
CA SER A 170 11.61 -3.77 3.65
C SER A 170 12.29 -4.42 2.45
N GLY A 171 12.95 -3.63 1.62
CA GLY A 171 13.74 -4.14 0.52
C GLY A 171 14.83 -5.09 1.02
N ALA A 172 14.83 -6.29 0.51
CA ALA A 172 15.89 -7.26 0.75
C ALA A 172 16.64 -7.56 -0.53
N LEU A 173 17.96 -7.56 -0.46
CA LEU A 173 18.81 -7.97 -1.56
C LEU A 173 19.25 -9.42 -1.34
N THR A 174 18.93 -10.31 -2.28
CA THR A 174 19.35 -11.70 -2.22
C THR A 174 20.44 -11.94 -3.23
N VAL A 175 21.54 -12.56 -2.81
CA VAL A 175 22.64 -12.95 -3.69
C VAL A 175 22.71 -14.47 -3.72
N THR A 176 22.59 -15.06 -4.89
CA THR A 176 22.66 -16.50 -5.10
C THR A 176 23.66 -16.87 -6.17
N LYS A 177 24.17 -18.10 -6.14
CA LYS A 177 25.01 -18.63 -7.22
C LYS A 177 24.23 -18.70 -8.52
N ASN A 178 24.85 -18.31 -9.63
CA ASN A 178 24.30 -18.56 -10.94
C ASN A 178 24.63 -20.00 -11.38
N LEU A 179 23.68 -20.90 -11.17
CA LEU A 179 23.85 -22.33 -11.52
C LEU A 179 23.87 -22.60 -13.02
N SER A 180 23.50 -21.62 -13.86
CA SER A 180 23.58 -21.72 -15.31
C SER A 180 25.00 -21.56 -15.86
N LEU A 181 25.96 -21.21 -15.02
CA LEU A 181 27.36 -21.11 -15.43
C LEU A 181 27.98 -22.50 -15.46
N ALA A 182 28.36 -22.99 -16.64
CA ALA A 182 28.87 -24.37 -16.88
C ALA A 182 30.10 -24.72 -16.03
N ASN A 183 30.89 -23.73 -15.61
CA ASN A 183 32.16 -23.93 -14.88
C ASN A 183 31.99 -23.75 -13.35
N TYR A 184 30.80 -23.82 -12.84
CA TYR A 184 30.52 -23.61 -11.40
C TYR A 184 30.64 -24.92 -10.59
N SER A 185 31.18 -25.97 -11.17
CA SER A 185 31.44 -27.24 -10.46
C SER A 185 32.79 -27.16 -9.75
N ALA A 186 32.83 -27.51 -8.46
CA ALA A 186 34.04 -27.53 -7.65
C ALA A 186 35.14 -28.51 -8.20
N SER A 187 34.82 -29.34 -9.18
CA SER A 187 35.71 -30.28 -9.80
C SER A 187 36.22 -29.87 -11.19
N THR A 188 35.80 -28.73 -11.72
CA THR A 188 36.20 -28.28 -13.06
C THR A 188 37.31 -27.21 -12.94
N PRO A 189 38.52 -27.42 -13.44
CA PRO A 189 39.55 -26.42 -13.41
C PRO A 189 39.14 -25.16 -14.20
N LEU A 190 39.31 -24.00 -13.63
CA LEU A 190 38.87 -22.71 -14.16
C LEU A 190 39.58 -22.27 -15.42
N GLY A 191 40.69 -22.86 -15.79
CA GLY A 191 41.43 -22.53 -16.99
C GLY A 191 42.90 -22.89 -16.89
N VAL A 192 43.57 -22.79 -18.02
CA VAL A 192 45.03 -22.96 -18.11
C VAL A 192 45.67 -21.58 -17.87
N GLY A 193 46.78 -21.55 -17.13
CA GLY A 193 47.53 -20.31 -16.89
C GLY A 193 47.84 -19.57 -18.19
N GLY A 194 47.70 -18.24 -18.19
CA GLY A 194 47.88 -17.40 -19.37
C GLY A 194 46.60 -17.18 -20.22
N THR A 195 45.49 -17.81 -19.87
CA THR A 195 44.20 -17.58 -20.58
C THR A 195 43.58 -16.22 -20.19
N THR A 196 43.13 -15.48 -21.19
CA THR A 196 42.46 -14.18 -20.99
C THR A 196 40.93 -14.30 -21.09
N GLY A 197 40.22 -13.43 -20.39
CA GLY A 197 38.73 -13.38 -20.45
C GLY A 197 38.04 -14.56 -19.78
N VAL A 198 38.70 -15.22 -18.85
CA VAL A 198 38.13 -16.35 -18.11
C VAL A 198 37.07 -15.83 -17.12
N ARG A 199 35.88 -16.41 -17.16
CA ARG A 199 34.84 -16.15 -16.18
C ARG A 199 35.08 -16.99 -14.93
N ILE A 200 35.46 -16.33 -13.83
CA ILE A 200 35.82 -16.99 -12.59
C ILE A 200 34.63 -17.20 -11.64
N GLY A 201 33.55 -16.48 -11.83
CA GLY A 201 32.33 -16.62 -11.03
C GLY A 201 31.14 -15.94 -11.66
N SER A 202 29.97 -16.28 -11.21
CA SER A 202 28.74 -15.61 -11.58
C SER A 202 27.73 -15.69 -10.44
N MET A 203 27.05 -14.59 -10.18
CA MET A 203 26.02 -14.50 -9.17
C MET A 203 24.74 -13.91 -9.77
N VAL A 204 23.61 -14.22 -9.18
CA VAL A 204 22.32 -13.57 -9.44
C VAL A 204 22.00 -12.72 -8.23
N ILE A 205 21.80 -11.43 -8.48
CA ILE A 205 21.37 -10.48 -7.47
C ILE A 205 19.90 -10.17 -7.75
N THR A 206 19.05 -10.44 -6.78
CA THR A 206 17.60 -10.22 -6.88
C THR A 206 17.17 -9.24 -5.82
N GLY A 207 16.54 -8.13 -6.24
CA GLY A 207 15.88 -7.20 -5.33
C GLY A 207 14.60 -7.81 -4.76
N GLY A 208 14.24 -7.40 -3.54
CA GLY A 208 13.02 -7.81 -2.85
C GLY A 208 11.79 -7.04 -3.34
N ALA A 209 10.96 -6.60 -2.40
CA ALA A 209 9.70 -5.92 -2.71
C ALA A 209 9.88 -4.50 -3.29
N GLU A 210 11.04 -3.89 -3.09
CA GLU A 210 11.36 -2.56 -3.60
C GLU A 210 12.59 -2.56 -4.51
N PRO A 211 12.72 -1.60 -5.44
CA PRO A 211 13.95 -1.39 -6.20
C PRO A 211 15.10 -1.07 -5.26
N SER A 212 16.25 -1.70 -5.48
CA SER A 212 17.44 -1.50 -4.66
C SER A 212 18.64 -1.17 -5.54
N ASP A 213 19.41 -0.17 -5.12
CA ASP A 213 20.68 0.21 -5.73
C ASP A 213 21.83 -0.53 -5.06
N VAL A 214 22.61 -1.26 -5.85
CA VAL A 214 23.83 -1.91 -5.37
C VAL A 214 24.98 -0.93 -5.48
N THR A 215 25.39 -0.35 -4.35
CA THR A 215 26.46 0.67 -4.31
C THR A 215 27.84 0.08 -4.15
N SER A 216 27.94 -1.14 -3.62
CA SER A 216 29.22 -1.81 -3.39
C SER A 216 29.06 -3.33 -3.42
N ILE A 217 30.04 -4.01 -4.01
CA ILE A 217 30.16 -5.47 -3.98
C ILE A 217 31.59 -5.81 -3.52
N VAL A 218 31.69 -6.55 -2.44
CA VAL A 218 32.98 -7.07 -1.93
C VAL A 218 33.11 -8.52 -2.34
N LEU A 219 34.11 -8.84 -3.15
CA LEU A 219 34.49 -10.19 -3.50
C LEU A 219 35.63 -10.64 -2.57
N LYS A 220 35.40 -11.77 -1.90
CA LYS A 220 36.42 -12.40 -1.06
C LYS A 220 36.83 -13.73 -1.63
N ASP A 221 38.08 -14.06 -1.48
CA ASP A 221 38.57 -15.40 -1.64
C ASP A 221 38.17 -16.22 -0.40
N ASP A 222 37.49 -17.34 -0.62
CA ASP A 222 37.10 -18.27 0.43
C ASP A 222 38.06 -19.47 0.40
N VAL A 223 39.27 -19.24 0.90
CA VAL A 223 40.25 -20.32 1.02
C VAL A 223 39.94 -21.12 2.28
N ALA A 224 39.61 -22.37 2.09
CA ALA A 224 39.19 -23.28 3.17
C ALA A 224 40.29 -23.58 4.23
N THR A 225 41.50 -23.06 4.06
CA THR A 225 42.62 -23.27 4.99
C THR A 225 43.16 -21.97 5.54
N SER A 226 43.11 -21.81 6.85
CA SER A 226 43.50 -20.65 7.61
C SER A 226 45.00 -20.26 7.54
N SER A 227 45.79 -20.91 6.73
CA SER A 227 47.21 -20.70 6.56
C SER A 227 47.65 -20.15 5.19
N ASP A 228 46.69 -19.97 4.28
CA ASP A 228 47.01 -19.47 2.94
C ASP A 228 46.96 -17.93 2.93
N THR A 229 48.07 -17.33 2.59
CA THR A 229 48.24 -15.87 2.45
C THR A 229 48.03 -15.39 1.03
N VAL A 230 47.61 -16.28 0.12
CA VAL A 230 47.43 -15.99 -1.30
C VAL A 230 46.08 -15.33 -1.52
N THR A 231 46.05 -14.24 -2.26
CA THR A 231 44.86 -13.47 -2.58
C THR A 231 44.41 -13.68 -4.02
N LEU A 232 43.18 -13.30 -4.34
CA LEU A 232 42.69 -13.33 -5.72
C LEU A 232 43.62 -12.57 -6.67
N ALA A 233 44.29 -11.52 -6.20
CA ALA A 233 45.21 -10.71 -7.00
C ALA A 233 46.51 -11.45 -7.36
N ASP A 234 46.87 -12.49 -6.64
CA ASP A 234 48.05 -13.30 -6.93
C ASP A 234 47.82 -14.26 -8.11
N TYR A 235 46.56 -14.62 -8.34
CA TYR A 235 46.17 -15.54 -9.43
C TYR A 235 45.58 -14.85 -10.64
N PHE A 236 44.93 -13.71 -10.46
CA PHE A 236 44.19 -13.02 -11.50
C PHE A 236 44.62 -11.56 -11.65
N VAL A 237 44.93 -11.17 -12.89
CA VAL A 237 45.20 -9.80 -13.25
C VAL A 237 44.06 -9.23 -14.07
N ASN A 238 43.81 -7.92 -13.98
CA ASN A 238 42.76 -7.22 -14.74
C ASN A 238 41.35 -7.81 -14.50
N MET A 239 41.01 -8.12 -13.26
CA MET A 239 39.67 -8.56 -12.90
C MET A 239 38.64 -7.50 -13.23
N LYS A 240 37.49 -7.94 -13.78
CA LYS A 240 36.37 -7.08 -14.15
C LYS A 240 35.08 -7.64 -13.61
N LEU A 241 34.26 -6.77 -13.02
CA LEU A 241 32.88 -7.09 -12.68
C LEU A 241 31.98 -6.71 -13.85
N MET A 242 31.13 -7.64 -14.28
CA MET A 242 30.29 -7.46 -15.46
C MET A 242 28.83 -7.66 -15.10
N LYS A 243 27.94 -6.80 -15.60
CA LYS A 243 26.48 -7.01 -15.61
C LYS A 243 26.08 -7.37 -17.04
N GLY A 244 25.85 -8.66 -17.30
CA GLY A 244 25.70 -9.16 -18.67
C GLY A 244 26.96 -8.91 -19.49
N SER A 245 26.88 -8.09 -20.51
CA SER A 245 28.02 -7.70 -21.38
C SER A 245 28.66 -6.34 -20.98
N THR A 246 28.11 -5.65 -19.99
CA THR A 246 28.58 -4.31 -19.57
C THR A 246 29.50 -4.42 -18.35
N GLN A 247 30.65 -3.77 -18.39
CA GLN A 247 31.53 -3.63 -17.23
C GLN A 247 30.93 -2.60 -16.26
N LEU A 248 30.88 -2.97 -14.97
CA LEU A 248 30.48 -2.10 -13.87
C LEU A 248 31.65 -1.26 -13.35
#